data_ad416349f99e43b7596a153e2ce99127
#
_entry.id   ad416349f99e43b7596a153e2ce99127
#
_cell.length_a   1.000
_cell.length_b   1.000
_cell.length_c   1.000
_cell.angle_alpha   90.00
_cell.angle_beta   90.00
_cell.angle_gamma   90.00
#
_symmetry.space_group_name_H-M   'P 1'
#
loop_
_entity.id
_entity.type
_entity.pdbx_description
1 polymer ?
#
loop_
_entity_poly.entity_id
_entity_poly.type
_entity_poly.pdbx_seq_one_letter_code
_entity_poly.pdbx_strand_id
1 'polypeptide(L)'
;MQHVSRSSALAATVALATLTLASFALAGCDGGLSGQAADNLAPQTDLSVRDSSLVGRISDADRLSSTVALSWSGTDPDGFVAGYEVRYYGEAERPGAEERWTPTTRRDTLVLLPIPRGGRFGNVVVEVRAVDNEGVKDPTPARTVFPIRNAPPSIALSRTDVPPDTTFTVASFGFTATDPEGTGNLARIEIALNDSTRWFPLPADAQYVTLVAENVDRANAAQTTAEARVYLGRTFQATQVRVPGLRLNARNVFYARAVDQTDTTSVVARFPAANSGAKWYVRKPRTRVLVVNDYRKQTSPVVVGYHLGLLREHLGFAPDVWNVEQPYVTGSTGTAARSPLLGPTQEPALRETFALFDAVYWITTGSTDSPSRNSLPFAAPAMQKFLAQGGKLMVHSPVTVPQSSADFQDNLDNPALFLLPITRLVAIPDSLRSLSLPTNAPVRPLRALPNVADALPPLRLSAFVITTLPYEAADSRTFAVYDAEYQYQTRVAPRRTGTWPGPSAAASFRLGDNGQPNVGLFALPLVNEATGEPLLRGEDGTPDAGRVAAKLLLRSLRFGQ
;
A
#
# COMPACT_ATOMS: atom_id res chain seq x y z
N MET A 1 43.53 16.02 -23.12
CA MET A 1 44.41 15.01 -23.76
C MET A 1 43.46 14.14 -24.56
N GLN A 2 43.24 14.49 -25.86
CA GLN A 2 43.98 14.00 -27.03
C GLN A 2 43.87 12.46 -27.12
N HIS A 3 43.35 11.82 -28.18
CA HIS A 3 43.42 12.06 -29.64
C HIS A 3 42.27 11.30 -30.30
N VAL A 4 41.45 11.86 -31.22
CA VAL A 4 41.66 12.10 -32.66
C VAL A 4 41.87 10.80 -33.48
N SER A 5 40.85 10.46 -34.24
CA SER A 5 40.61 10.55 -35.70
C SER A 5 41.22 9.44 -36.58
N ARG A 6 40.53 8.95 -37.57
CA ARG A 6 40.47 9.16 -39.04
C ARG A 6 39.84 7.95 -39.70
N SER A 7 38.72 8.04 -40.38
CA SER A 7 38.52 8.32 -41.82
C SER A 7 39.52 7.67 -42.78
N SER A 8 39.00 6.84 -43.68
CA SER A 8 39.40 6.89 -45.11
C SER A 8 38.43 6.09 -45.97
N ALA A 9 37.89 6.74 -46.97
CA ALA A 9 37.19 6.22 -48.13
C ALA A 9 38.23 5.79 -49.19
N LEU A 10 37.82 4.84 -50.09
CA LEU A 10 38.34 4.68 -51.45
C LEU A 10 37.28 3.85 -52.17
N ALA A 11 36.44 4.38 -53.04
CA ALA A 11 36.65 4.81 -54.43
C ALA A 11 36.86 3.64 -55.41
N ALA A 12 35.80 3.44 -56.13
CA ALA A 12 35.58 3.03 -57.52
C ALA A 12 36.78 2.58 -58.37
N THR A 13 36.56 1.45 -59.08
CA THR A 13 37.09 1.33 -60.43
C THR A 13 36.13 0.57 -61.34
N VAL A 14 35.64 1.25 -62.34
CA VAL A 14 34.92 0.77 -63.53
C VAL A 14 35.93 0.08 -64.44
N ALA A 15 35.61 -1.08 -64.96
CA ALA A 15 36.26 -1.63 -66.14
C ALA A 15 35.20 -2.19 -67.07
N LEU A 16 35.05 -1.45 -68.13
CA LEU A 16 34.31 -1.71 -69.37
C LEU A 16 35.13 -2.72 -70.20
N ALA A 17 34.53 -3.82 -70.63
CA ALA A 17 35.06 -4.61 -71.73
C ALA A 17 33.94 -4.98 -72.69
N THR A 18 34.06 -4.43 -73.86
CA THR A 18 33.23 -4.52 -75.06
C THR A 18 33.42 -5.84 -75.79
N LEU A 19 32.29 -6.36 -76.23
CA LEU A 19 31.91 -6.80 -77.58
C LEU A 19 32.77 -7.85 -78.27
N THR A 20 32.19 -9.04 -78.56
CA THR A 20 32.27 -9.60 -79.89
C THR A 20 30.99 -10.36 -80.24
N LEU A 21 30.37 -9.91 -81.29
CA LEU A 21 29.25 -10.50 -82.02
C LEU A 21 29.68 -11.84 -82.64
N ALA A 22 28.87 -12.87 -82.42
CA ALA A 22 28.83 -14.02 -83.32
C ALA A 22 27.36 -14.33 -83.59
N SER A 23 26.90 -13.91 -84.75
CA SER A 23 25.64 -14.26 -85.33
C SER A 23 25.66 -15.71 -85.73
N PHE A 24 24.84 -16.55 -85.07
CA PHE A 24 24.42 -17.81 -85.62
C PHE A 24 22.91 -17.75 -85.79
N ALA A 25 22.49 -17.55 -87.05
CA ALA A 25 21.13 -17.81 -87.46
C ALA A 25 20.89 -19.33 -87.43
N LEU A 26 20.11 -19.78 -86.51
CA LEU A 26 19.46 -21.10 -86.58
C LEU A 26 17.97 -20.84 -86.81
N ALA A 27 17.52 -21.22 -87.92
CA ALA A 27 16.10 -21.35 -88.21
C ALA A 27 15.55 -22.38 -87.19
N GLY A 28 14.90 -21.91 -86.18
CA GLY A 28 14.18 -22.74 -85.22
C GLY A 28 12.72 -22.82 -85.64
N CYS A 29 12.22 -23.97 -85.69
CA CYS A 29 10.79 -24.26 -85.94
C CYS A 29 9.87 -23.41 -85.09
N ASP A 30 8.95 -22.75 -85.77
CA ASP A 30 7.72 -22.23 -85.17
C ASP A 30 6.85 -23.41 -84.67
N GLY A 31 7.22 -23.91 -83.50
CA GLY A 31 6.35 -24.72 -82.66
C GLY A 31 5.89 -23.80 -81.53
N GLY A 32 4.90 -23.01 -81.76
CA GLY A 32 4.26 -22.27 -80.68
C GLY A 32 3.84 -23.22 -79.57
N LEU A 33 4.57 -23.16 -78.45
CA LEU A 33 4.02 -23.72 -77.20
C LEU A 33 2.83 -22.81 -76.80
N SER A 34 1.70 -23.08 -77.42
CA SER A 34 0.39 -22.62 -76.93
C SER A 34 -0.02 -23.51 -75.76
N GLY A 35 0.81 -23.51 -74.73
CA GLY A 35 0.34 -23.98 -73.44
C GLY A 35 -0.58 -22.90 -72.90
N GLN A 36 -1.87 -23.14 -72.85
CA GLN A 36 -2.72 -22.40 -71.93
C GLN A 36 -2.05 -22.56 -70.56
N ALA A 37 -1.80 -21.43 -69.89
CA ALA A 37 -1.39 -21.51 -68.49
C ALA A 37 -2.45 -22.33 -67.77
N ALA A 38 -2.01 -23.41 -67.15
CA ALA A 38 -2.92 -24.19 -66.31
C ALA A 38 -3.55 -23.26 -65.29
N ASP A 39 -4.85 -23.38 -65.11
CA ASP A 39 -5.53 -22.59 -64.07
C ASP A 39 -4.86 -22.92 -62.73
N ASN A 40 -4.57 -21.87 -61.93
CA ASN A 40 -3.98 -22.02 -60.60
C ASN A 40 -4.87 -22.92 -59.71
N LEU A 41 -4.28 -23.90 -59.09
CA LEU A 41 -4.97 -24.81 -58.18
C LEU A 41 -4.99 -24.22 -56.78
N ALA A 42 -6.12 -24.35 -56.10
CA ALA A 42 -6.25 -23.82 -54.75
C ALA A 42 -5.43 -24.66 -53.73
N PRO A 43 -4.82 -24.00 -52.73
CA PRO A 43 -4.10 -24.72 -51.70
C PRO A 43 -5.05 -25.52 -50.79
N GLN A 44 -4.50 -26.46 -50.03
CA GLN A 44 -5.21 -27.24 -49.02
C GLN A 44 -4.63 -26.99 -47.63
N THR A 45 -5.51 -26.96 -46.60
CA THR A 45 -5.14 -26.63 -45.22
C THR A 45 -5.40 -27.79 -44.29
N ASP A 46 -4.43 -28.09 -43.43
CA ASP A 46 -4.57 -29.00 -42.30
C ASP A 46 -4.48 -28.23 -40.98
N LEU A 47 -5.40 -28.51 -40.06
CA LEU A 47 -5.44 -27.91 -38.71
C LEU A 47 -5.25 -29.00 -37.66
N SER A 48 -4.28 -28.84 -36.78
CA SER A 48 -4.00 -29.77 -35.70
C SER A 48 -4.04 -29.08 -34.34
N VAL A 49 -4.54 -29.76 -33.33
CA VAL A 49 -4.51 -29.36 -31.93
C VAL A 49 -3.29 -30.00 -31.28
N ARG A 50 -2.43 -29.21 -30.67
CA ARG A 50 -1.20 -29.72 -30.03
C ARG A 50 -1.46 -30.66 -28.84
N ASP A 51 -2.64 -30.54 -28.21
CA ASP A 51 -3.04 -31.42 -27.12
C ASP A 51 -4.13 -32.39 -27.62
N SER A 52 -3.67 -33.53 -28.14
CA SER A 52 -4.54 -34.56 -28.72
C SER A 52 -5.37 -35.35 -27.70
N SER A 53 -5.17 -35.15 -26.41
CA SER A 53 -5.93 -35.82 -25.34
C SER A 53 -7.41 -35.41 -25.28
N LEU A 54 -7.79 -34.39 -26.03
CA LEU A 54 -9.09 -33.72 -25.94
C LEU A 54 -10.03 -33.96 -27.13
N VAL A 55 -9.61 -34.79 -28.10
CA VAL A 55 -10.43 -35.14 -29.26
C VAL A 55 -11.12 -36.48 -29.02
N GLY A 56 -12.22 -36.46 -28.30
CA GLY A 56 -13.04 -37.65 -28.09
C GLY A 56 -14.08 -37.42 -26.99
N ARG A 57 -15.23 -38.03 -27.10
CA ARG A 57 -16.42 -37.98 -26.23
C ARG A 57 -16.34 -37.02 -25.03
N ILE A 58 -16.89 -35.82 -25.20
CA ILE A 58 -16.74 -34.72 -24.28
C ILE A 58 -17.87 -34.80 -23.25
N SER A 59 -17.52 -35.18 -22.03
CA SER A 59 -18.36 -34.90 -20.86
C SER A 59 -18.20 -33.42 -20.46
N ASP A 60 -19.15 -32.87 -19.71
CA ASP A 60 -19.03 -31.49 -19.20
C ASP A 60 -17.76 -31.26 -18.35
N ALA A 61 -17.16 -32.33 -17.82
CA ALA A 61 -15.91 -32.29 -17.08
C ALA A 61 -14.68 -32.13 -17.99
N ASP A 62 -14.76 -32.52 -19.24
CA ASP A 62 -13.65 -32.57 -20.20
C ASP A 62 -13.61 -31.33 -21.14
N ARG A 63 -14.44 -30.34 -20.90
CA ARG A 63 -14.45 -29.12 -21.72
C ARG A 63 -13.19 -28.32 -21.50
N LEU A 64 -12.63 -27.79 -22.59
CA LEU A 64 -11.41 -27.00 -22.61
C LEU A 64 -11.60 -25.65 -21.94
N SER A 65 -10.52 -25.11 -21.41
CA SER A 65 -10.43 -23.66 -21.13
C SER A 65 -10.48 -22.87 -22.45
N SER A 66 -10.73 -21.57 -22.39
CA SER A 66 -10.78 -20.74 -23.59
C SER A 66 -9.43 -20.59 -24.31
N THR A 67 -8.32 -20.97 -23.68
CA THR A 67 -6.97 -20.93 -24.27
C THR A 67 -6.63 -22.26 -24.92
N VAL A 68 -6.38 -22.26 -26.23
CA VAL A 68 -6.07 -23.44 -27.01
C VAL A 68 -4.79 -23.22 -27.81
N ALA A 69 -3.91 -24.25 -27.82
CA ALA A 69 -2.71 -24.26 -28.64
C ALA A 69 -3.03 -24.94 -30.00
N LEU A 70 -2.94 -24.20 -31.06
CA LEU A 70 -3.22 -24.61 -32.41
C LEU A 70 -1.96 -24.65 -33.27
N SER A 71 -1.89 -25.57 -34.22
CA SER A 71 -0.93 -25.53 -35.32
C SER A 71 -1.63 -25.93 -36.63
N TRP A 72 -1.17 -25.34 -37.71
CA TRP A 72 -1.71 -25.62 -39.05
C TRP A 72 -0.60 -25.65 -40.08
N SER A 73 -0.86 -26.35 -41.14
CA SER A 73 -0.02 -26.41 -42.33
C SER A 73 -0.88 -26.32 -43.58
N GLY A 74 -0.27 -25.94 -44.66
CA GLY A 74 -0.93 -25.93 -45.97
C GLY A 74 0.00 -26.49 -47.03
N THR A 75 -0.57 -27.09 -48.05
CA THR A 75 0.11 -27.59 -49.26
C THR A 75 -0.55 -26.97 -50.48
N ASP A 76 0.26 -26.64 -51.46
CA ASP A 76 -0.20 -26.11 -52.72
C ASP A 76 0.37 -26.96 -53.86
N PRO A 77 -0.49 -27.52 -54.74
CA PRO A 77 -0.06 -28.51 -55.75
C PRO A 77 0.81 -27.91 -56.87
N ASP A 78 0.68 -26.62 -57.20
CA ASP A 78 1.34 -25.99 -58.32
C ASP A 78 2.10 -24.71 -57.95
N GLY A 79 2.13 -24.37 -56.64
CA GLY A 79 2.82 -23.18 -56.10
C GLY A 79 3.36 -23.37 -54.70
N PHE A 80 3.18 -22.37 -53.85
CA PHE A 80 3.47 -22.44 -52.45
C PHE A 80 2.50 -21.61 -51.59
N VAL A 81 2.27 -22.01 -50.36
CA VAL A 81 1.43 -21.27 -49.42
C VAL A 81 2.16 -20.03 -48.95
N ALA A 82 1.64 -18.84 -49.33
CA ALA A 82 2.17 -17.55 -48.95
C ALA A 82 1.73 -17.11 -47.56
N GLY A 83 0.57 -17.57 -47.07
CA GLY A 83 0.01 -17.21 -45.78
C GLY A 83 -1.22 -18.00 -45.41
N TYR A 84 -1.82 -17.64 -44.31
CA TYR A 84 -3.06 -18.23 -43.82
C TYR A 84 -4.05 -17.13 -43.43
N GLU A 85 -5.32 -17.49 -43.40
CA GLU A 85 -6.36 -16.73 -42.76
C GLU A 85 -7.04 -17.58 -41.69
N VAL A 86 -7.25 -16.98 -40.52
CA VAL A 86 -7.86 -17.66 -39.36
C VAL A 86 -9.10 -16.89 -38.94
N ARG A 87 -10.16 -17.62 -38.61
CA ARG A 87 -11.33 -17.05 -37.93
C ARG A 87 -11.84 -17.99 -36.85
N TYR A 88 -12.53 -17.40 -35.86
CA TYR A 88 -13.21 -18.15 -34.84
C TYR A 88 -14.54 -17.49 -34.46
N TYR A 89 -15.53 -18.28 -34.11
CA TYR A 89 -16.89 -17.84 -33.80
C TYR A 89 -17.63 -18.88 -32.95
N GLY A 90 -18.65 -18.45 -32.20
CA GLY A 90 -19.57 -19.35 -31.53
C GLY A 90 -20.32 -20.21 -32.56
N GLU A 91 -20.50 -21.51 -32.31
CA GLU A 91 -21.13 -22.42 -33.27
C GLU A 91 -22.51 -21.96 -33.75
N ALA A 92 -23.27 -21.27 -32.87
CA ALA A 92 -24.55 -20.67 -33.20
C ALA A 92 -24.45 -19.36 -34.01
N GLU A 93 -23.26 -18.76 -34.14
CA GLU A 93 -23.01 -17.44 -34.76
C GLU A 93 -22.23 -17.52 -36.06
N ARG A 94 -22.46 -18.55 -36.89
CA ARG A 94 -21.68 -18.81 -38.09
C ARG A 94 -21.69 -17.57 -39.01
N PRO A 95 -20.53 -16.95 -39.28
CA PRO A 95 -20.41 -15.81 -40.16
C PRO A 95 -20.54 -16.21 -41.64
N GLY A 96 -20.75 -15.24 -42.52
CA GLY A 96 -20.67 -15.45 -43.97
C GLY A 96 -19.30 -16.00 -44.42
N ALA A 97 -19.23 -16.55 -45.61
CA ALA A 97 -18.04 -17.27 -46.10
C ALA A 97 -16.76 -16.41 -46.03
N GLU A 98 -16.85 -15.12 -46.34
CA GLU A 98 -15.72 -14.20 -46.41
C GLU A 98 -15.64 -13.24 -45.22
N GLU A 99 -16.47 -13.43 -44.20
CA GLU A 99 -16.50 -12.58 -43.00
C GLU A 99 -15.54 -13.05 -41.90
N ARG A 100 -14.99 -12.08 -41.13
CA ARG A 100 -14.19 -12.26 -39.93
C ARG A 100 -12.86 -12.98 -40.11
N TRP A 101 -12.31 -13.07 -41.31
CA TRP A 101 -11.00 -13.65 -41.54
C TRP A 101 -9.89 -12.68 -41.15
N THR A 102 -8.89 -13.21 -40.41
CA THR A 102 -7.69 -12.48 -39.97
C THR A 102 -6.48 -13.09 -40.64
N PRO A 103 -5.72 -12.36 -41.48
CA PRO A 103 -4.52 -12.88 -42.14
C PRO A 103 -3.38 -13.10 -41.15
N THR A 104 -2.60 -14.16 -41.38
CA THR A 104 -1.41 -14.48 -40.58
C THR A 104 -0.39 -15.27 -41.39
N THR A 105 0.89 -15.07 -41.10
CA THR A 105 1.99 -15.90 -41.62
C THR A 105 2.45 -16.95 -40.62
N ARG A 106 1.90 -16.94 -39.42
CA ARG A 106 2.23 -17.94 -38.38
C ARG A 106 1.60 -19.27 -38.73
N ARG A 107 2.27 -20.33 -38.31
CA ARG A 107 1.82 -21.72 -38.46
C ARG A 107 1.41 -22.37 -37.14
N ASP A 108 1.57 -21.63 -36.06
CA ASP A 108 1.12 -21.98 -34.71
C ASP A 108 0.76 -20.76 -33.90
N THR A 109 -0.12 -20.91 -32.94
CA THR A 109 -0.48 -19.86 -32.01
C THR A 109 -1.20 -20.43 -30.78
N LEU A 110 -1.11 -19.64 -29.70
CA LEU A 110 -2.03 -19.75 -28.56
C LEU A 110 -3.20 -18.82 -28.83
N VAL A 111 -4.38 -19.38 -29.01
CA VAL A 111 -5.61 -18.61 -29.24
C VAL A 111 -6.43 -18.60 -27.96
N LEU A 112 -6.81 -17.39 -27.52
CA LEU A 112 -7.86 -17.21 -26.53
C LEU A 112 -9.20 -17.21 -27.27
N LEU A 113 -9.93 -18.31 -27.20
CA LEU A 113 -11.20 -18.44 -27.85
C LEU A 113 -12.30 -17.72 -27.07
N PRO A 114 -13.21 -17.01 -27.74
CA PRO A 114 -14.30 -16.32 -27.08
C PRO A 114 -15.25 -17.30 -26.41
N ILE A 115 -15.61 -17.01 -25.16
CA ILE A 115 -16.64 -17.79 -24.46
C ILE A 115 -18.00 -17.27 -24.94
N PRO A 116 -18.90 -18.14 -25.42
CA PRO A 116 -20.22 -17.71 -25.86
C PRO A 116 -20.99 -17.07 -24.70
N ARG A 117 -21.64 -15.94 -24.99
CA ARG A 117 -22.45 -15.22 -24.02
C ARG A 117 -23.60 -16.09 -23.49
N GLY A 118 -23.86 -16.04 -22.20
CA GLY A 118 -25.03 -16.64 -21.55
C GLY A 118 -24.91 -18.11 -21.12
N GLY A 119 -23.72 -18.70 -21.11
CA GLY A 119 -23.59 -20.09 -20.67
C GLY A 119 -22.20 -20.46 -20.12
N ARG A 120 -22.17 -21.36 -19.14
CA ARG A 120 -20.93 -21.97 -18.64
C ARG A 120 -20.22 -22.83 -19.69
N PHE A 121 -20.93 -23.23 -20.74
CA PHE A 121 -20.46 -24.12 -21.79
C PHE A 121 -20.85 -23.55 -23.14
N GLY A 122 -19.94 -23.60 -24.09
CA GLY A 122 -20.18 -23.21 -25.46
C GLY A 122 -19.24 -23.95 -26.39
N ASN A 123 -19.64 -24.07 -27.64
CA ASN A 123 -18.79 -24.59 -28.69
C ASN A 123 -18.26 -23.41 -29.51
N VAL A 124 -16.95 -23.36 -29.68
CA VAL A 124 -16.30 -22.36 -30.55
C VAL A 124 -15.72 -23.09 -31.74
N VAL A 125 -16.06 -22.64 -32.92
CA VAL A 125 -15.53 -23.10 -34.17
C VAL A 125 -14.29 -22.30 -34.52
N VAL A 126 -13.20 -22.99 -34.85
CA VAL A 126 -12.01 -22.37 -35.47
C VAL A 126 -11.91 -22.89 -36.89
N GLU A 127 -11.74 -21.97 -37.82
CA GLU A 127 -11.47 -22.27 -39.23
C GLU A 127 -10.15 -21.61 -39.64
N VAL A 128 -9.35 -22.35 -40.40
CA VAL A 128 -8.09 -21.89 -40.99
C VAL A 128 -8.10 -22.21 -42.46
N ARG A 129 -7.69 -21.27 -43.29
CA ARG A 129 -7.49 -21.52 -44.72
C ARG A 129 -6.13 -21.01 -45.19
N ALA A 130 -5.46 -21.75 -46.03
CA ALA A 130 -4.24 -21.32 -46.69
C ALA A 130 -4.55 -20.32 -47.84
N VAL A 131 -3.57 -19.49 -48.11
CA VAL A 131 -3.57 -18.54 -49.24
C VAL A 131 -2.26 -18.78 -50.01
N ASP A 132 -2.33 -19.06 -51.28
CA ASP A 132 -1.17 -19.30 -52.13
C ASP A 132 -0.46 -18.01 -52.57
N ASN A 133 0.58 -18.16 -53.38
CA ASN A 133 1.37 -17.06 -53.92
C ASN A 133 0.64 -16.22 -55.02
N GLU A 134 -0.48 -16.68 -55.51
CA GLU A 134 -1.33 -15.96 -56.47
C GLU A 134 -2.57 -15.34 -55.79
N GLY A 135 -2.74 -15.55 -54.49
CA GLY A 135 -3.84 -15.02 -53.69
C GLY A 135 -5.11 -15.87 -53.72
N VAL A 136 -5.05 -17.09 -54.28
CA VAL A 136 -6.17 -18.02 -54.23
C VAL A 136 -6.23 -18.65 -52.86
N LYS A 137 -7.43 -18.79 -52.34
CA LYS A 137 -7.70 -19.25 -50.96
C LYS A 137 -8.23 -20.68 -51.02
N ASP A 138 -7.89 -21.48 -50.00
CA ASP A 138 -8.48 -22.81 -49.81
C ASP A 138 -10.02 -22.68 -49.72
N PRO A 139 -10.76 -23.26 -50.67
CA PRO A 139 -12.23 -23.21 -50.68
C PRO A 139 -12.86 -24.08 -49.60
N THR A 140 -12.05 -24.97 -48.98
CA THR A 140 -12.46 -25.94 -47.94
C THR A 140 -11.67 -25.74 -46.65
N PRO A 141 -11.86 -24.62 -45.93
CA PRO A 141 -11.10 -24.35 -44.73
C PRO A 141 -11.07 -25.50 -43.73
N ALA A 142 -9.91 -25.79 -43.17
CA ALA A 142 -9.80 -26.75 -42.09
C ALA A 142 -10.59 -26.27 -40.87
N ARG A 143 -11.45 -27.12 -40.33
CA ARG A 143 -12.41 -26.76 -39.28
C ARG A 143 -12.30 -27.68 -38.08
N THR A 144 -12.25 -27.09 -36.88
CA THR A 144 -12.33 -27.82 -35.62
C THR A 144 -13.30 -27.12 -34.67
N VAL A 145 -14.05 -27.90 -33.90
CA VAL A 145 -14.97 -27.40 -32.88
C VAL A 145 -14.37 -27.64 -31.52
N PHE A 146 -14.22 -26.57 -30.77
CA PHE A 146 -13.71 -26.61 -29.39
C PHE A 146 -14.88 -26.41 -28.42
N PRO A 147 -15.16 -27.40 -27.59
CA PRO A 147 -16.07 -27.21 -26.47
C PRO A 147 -15.36 -26.40 -25.38
N ILE A 148 -15.76 -25.18 -25.20
CA ILE A 148 -15.16 -24.25 -24.26
C ILE A 148 -15.92 -24.29 -22.94
N ARG A 149 -15.17 -24.38 -21.86
CA ARG A 149 -15.69 -24.26 -20.50
C ARG A 149 -15.26 -22.92 -19.94
N ASN A 150 -16.22 -22.13 -19.45
CA ASN A 150 -15.92 -21.01 -18.59
C ASN A 150 -15.59 -21.51 -17.19
N ALA A 151 -14.42 -21.22 -16.67
CA ALA A 151 -14.07 -21.45 -15.28
C ALA A 151 -14.43 -20.19 -14.46
N PRO A 152 -15.04 -20.32 -13.28
CA PRO A 152 -15.34 -19.17 -12.47
C PRO A 152 -14.05 -18.45 -12.03
N PRO A 153 -14.05 -17.11 -11.98
CA PRO A 153 -12.92 -16.36 -11.44
C PRO A 153 -12.70 -16.67 -9.96
N SER A 154 -11.57 -16.28 -9.44
CA SER A 154 -11.24 -16.38 -8.03
C SER A 154 -10.91 -15.01 -7.45
N ILE A 155 -11.18 -14.82 -6.16
CA ILE A 155 -10.79 -13.64 -5.40
C ILE A 155 -10.32 -14.04 -4.01
N ALA A 156 -9.23 -13.45 -3.56
CA ALA A 156 -8.69 -13.66 -2.22
C ALA A 156 -8.37 -12.33 -1.56
N LEU A 157 -8.74 -12.16 -0.29
CA LEU A 157 -8.33 -11.01 0.50
C LEU A 157 -6.87 -11.13 0.91
N SER A 158 -6.15 -10.03 0.87
CA SER A 158 -4.77 -9.95 1.37
C SER A 158 -4.74 -10.27 2.87
N ARG A 159 -3.69 -10.95 3.31
CA ARG A 159 -3.48 -11.23 4.74
C ARG A 159 -2.95 -10.03 5.51
N THR A 160 -2.29 -9.11 4.83
CA THR A 160 -1.63 -7.92 5.41
C THR A 160 -2.41 -6.64 5.19
N ASP A 161 -3.22 -6.58 4.14
CA ASP A 161 -3.96 -5.39 3.73
C ASP A 161 -5.44 -5.48 4.12
N VAL A 162 -5.69 -5.86 5.35
CA VAL A 162 -7.02 -5.88 5.97
C VAL A 162 -7.02 -5.04 7.24
N PRO A 163 -8.15 -4.49 7.65
CA PRO A 163 -8.20 -3.64 8.84
C PRO A 163 -7.94 -4.44 10.11
N PRO A 164 -7.48 -3.79 11.19
CA PRO A 164 -7.40 -4.39 12.51
C PRO A 164 -8.80 -4.72 13.05
N ASP A 165 -8.84 -5.42 14.19
CA ASP A 165 -10.09 -5.77 14.88
C ASP A 165 -11.01 -4.57 15.18
N THR A 166 -10.42 -3.40 15.34
CA THR A 166 -11.16 -2.15 15.61
C THR A 166 -10.58 -1.02 14.77
N THR A 167 -11.42 -0.35 14.02
CA THR A 167 -11.09 0.88 13.29
C THR A 167 -12.01 2.01 13.76
N PHE A 168 -11.65 3.24 13.42
CA PHE A 168 -12.64 4.29 13.30
C PHE A 168 -13.46 4.10 12.02
N THR A 169 -14.05 5.14 11.52
CA THR A 169 -14.96 5.10 10.36
C THR A 169 -14.24 5.04 9.02
N VAL A 170 -13.01 4.54 9.03
CA VAL A 170 -12.18 4.31 7.84
C VAL A 170 -11.62 2.90 7.89
N ALA A 171 -11.64 2.19 6.78
CA ALA A 171 -11.04 0.86 6.67
C ALA A 171 -10.58 0.58 5.24
N SER A 172 -9.45 -0.11 5.10
CA SER A 172 -8.91 -0.50 3.80
C SER A 172 -8.85 -2.02 3.66
N PHE A 173 -9.06 -2.49 2.44
CA PHE A 173 -9.03 -3.90 2.09
C PHE A 173 -8.25 -4.09 0.80
N GLY A 174 -7.21 -4.93 0.85
CA GLY A 174 -6.51 -5.42 -0.31
C GLY A 174 -7.04 -6.79 -0.73
N PHE A 175 -7.10 -7.04 -2.01
CA PHE A 175 -7.49 -8.33 -2.58
C PHE A 175 -6.84 -8.56 -3.94
N THR A 176 -6.79 -9.82 -4.36
CA THR A 176 -6.33 -10.20 -5.68
C THR A 176 -7.42 -11.04 -6.35
N ALA A 177 -7.79 -10.66 -7.55
CA ALA A 177 -8.71 -11.42 -8.38
C ALA A 177 -7.96 -11.98 -9.60
N THR A 178 -8.26 -13.19 -9.96
CA THR A 178 -7.71 -13.88 -11.14
C THR A 178 -8.80 -14.68 -11.82
N ASP A 179 -8.60 -14.90 -13.11
CA ASP A 179 -9.47 -15.73 -13.92
C ASP A 179 -8.60 -16.75 -14.66
N PRO A 180 -8.96 -18.04 -14.68
CA PRO A 180 -8.20 -19.06 -15.38
C PRO A 180 -8.03 -18.79 -16.88
N GLU A 181 -8.99 -18.12 -17.49
CA GLU A 181 -8.96 -17.72 -18.90
C GLU A 181 -8.15 -16.45 -19.15
N GLY A 182 -7.54 -15.89 -18.09
CA GLY A 182 -6.71 -14.68 -18.13
C GLY A 182 -7.39 -13.46 -17.53
N THR A 183 -6.57 -12.50 -17.09
CA THR A 183 -7.05 -11.29 -16.41
C THR A 183 -7.99 -10.42 -17.26
N GLY A 184 -7.87 -10.52 -18.59
CA GLY A 184 -8.78 -9.83 -19.53
C GLY A 184 -10.20 -10.37 -19.52
N ASN A 185 -10.43 -11.56 -18.93
CA ASN A 185 -11.77 -12.12 -18.80
C ASN A 185 -12.52 -11.59 -17.56
N LEU A 186 -11.86 -10.92 -16.63
CA LEU A 186 -12.53 -10.23 -15.53
C LEU A 186 -13.33 -9.04 -16.05
N ALA A 187 -14.62 -9.00 -15.72
CA ALA A 187 -15.52 -7.91 -16.08
C ALA A 187 -15.53 -6.82 -15.00
N ARG A 188 -15.61 -7.22 -13.74
CA ARG A 188 -15.70 -6.31 -12.59
C ARG A 188 -15.41 -7.02 -11.27
N ILE A 189 -15.05 -6.24 -10.27
CA ILE A 189 -15.09 -6.66 -8.87
C ILE A 189 -16.38 -6.13 -8.25
N GLU A 190 -16.95 -6.87 -7.33
CA GLU A 190 -18.12 -6.43 -6.58
C GLU A 190 -17.86 -6.52 -5.09
N ILE A 191 -18.24 -5.48 -4.34
CA ILE A 191 -18.11 -5.42 -2.89
C ILE A 191 -19.46 -5.24 -2.21
N ALA A 192 -19.56 -5.67 -0.95
CA ALA A 192 -20.74 -5.47 -0.13
C ALA A 192 -20.37 -5.29 1.36
N LEU A 193 -21.23 -4.65 2.13
CA LEU A 193 -21.09 -4.46 3.56
C LEU A 193 -22.28 -5.07 4.30
N ASN A 194 -22.01 -5.98 5.22
CA ASN A 194 -23.00 -6.60 6.13
C ASN A 194 -24.15 -7.37 5.47
N ASP A 195 -24.36 -7.18 4.17
CA ASP A 195 -25.41 -7.83 3.38
C ASP A 195 -24.81 -8.30 2.04
N SER A 196 -24.56 -9.60 1.92
CA SER A 196 -24.00 -10.22 0.71
C SER A 196 -25.01 -10.44 -0.42
N THR A 197 -26.20 -9.89 -0.32
CA THR A 197 -27.18 -9.84 -1.42
C THR A 197 -27.14 -8.53 -2.19
N ARG A 198 -26.52 -7.48 -1.62
CA ARG A 198 -26.42 -6.14 -2.19
C ARG A 198 -24.99 -5.82 -2.62
N TRP A 199 -24.73 -5.91 -3.90
CA TRP A 199 -23.39 -5.75 -4.49
C TRP A 199 -23.21 -4.40 -5.17
N PHE A 200 -22.00 -3.84 -5.04
CA PHE A 200 -21.57 -2.56 -5.61
C PHE A 200 -20.37 -2.79 -6.52
N PRO A 201 -20.51 -2.47 -7.81
CA PRO A 201 -19.47 -2.77 -8.79
C PRO A 201 -18.27 -1.81 -8.69
N LEU A 202 -17.09 -2.36 -8.91
CA LEU A 202 -15.80 -1.68 -9.05
C LEU A 202 -15.14 -2.12 -10.35
N PRO A 203 -14.15 -1.37 -10.88
CA PRO A 203 -13.37 -1.79 -12.03
C PRO A 203 -12.73 -3.19 -11.83
N ALA A 204 -12.54 -3.92 -12.92
CA ALA A 204 -11.97 -5.26 -12.90
C ALA A 204 -10.53 -5.32 -12.36
N ASP A 205 -9.77 -4.24 -12.54
CA ASP A 205 -8.39 -4.07 -12.08
C ASP A 205 -8.27 -3.59 -10.63
N ALA A 206 -9.39 -3.40 -9.93
CA ALA A 206 -9.37 -3.00 -8.53
C ALA A 206 -8.70 -4.09 -7.66
N GLN A 207 -7.68 -3.70 -6.90
CA GLN A 207 -6.94 -4.59 -6.00
C GLN A 207 -6.92 -4.08 -4.55
N TYR A 208 -7.29 -2.84 -4.34
CA TYR A 208 -7.26 -2.19 -3.05
C TYR A 208 -8.35 -1.14 -2.96
N VAL A 209 -9.13 -1.18 -1.89
CA VAL A 209 -10.20 -0.23 -1.62
C VAL A 209 -10.05 0.35 -0.23
N THR A 210 -10.39 1.63 -0.09
CA THR A 210 -10.55 2.30 1.20
C THR A 210 -11.98 2.80 1.32
N LEU A 211 -12.64 2.40 2.38
CA LEU A 211 -13.98 2.83 2.75
C LEU A 211 -13.86 3.96 3.76
N VAL A 212 -14.48 5.09 3.46
CA VAL A 212 -14.57 6.25 4.36
C VAL A 212 -16.02 6.58 4.60
N ALA A 213 -16.48 6.51 5.84
CA ALA A 213 -17.85 6.86 6.17
C ALA A 213 -18.12 8.35 5.95
N GLU A 214 -19.21 8.66 5.28
CA GLU A 214 -19.67 10.03 5.06
C GLU A 214 -20.79 10.39 6.08
N ASN A 215 -20.94 11.67 6.37
CA ASN A 215 -22.02 12.24 7.18
C ASN A 215 -22.13 11.59 8.60
N VAL A 216 -20.99 11.35 9.23
CA VAL A 216 -20.96 10.85 10.61
C VAL A 216 -21.09 12.02 11.57
N ASP A 217 -22.27 12.16 12.17
CA ASP A 217 -22.52 13.17 13.21
C ASP A 217 -22.05 12.64 14.58
N ARG A 218 -20.96 13.18 15.09
CA ARG A 218 -20.36 12.78 16.37
C ARG A 218 -21.29 12.99 17.57
N ALA A 219 -22.12 14.01 17.53
CA ALA A 219 -23.02 14.38 18.62
C ALA A 219 -24.28 13.49 18.65
N ASN A 220 -24.69 12.94 17.52
CA ASN A 220 -25.90 12.12 17.43
C ASN A 220 -25.65 10.68 17.90
N ALA A 221 -25.87 10.39 19.16
CA ALA A 221 -25.71 9.03 19.71
C ALA A 221 -26.64 7.99 19.06
N ALA A 222 -27.76 8.41 18.49
CA ALA A 222 -28.73 7.52 17.84
C ALA A 222 -28.30 7.10 16.41
N GLN A 223 -27.32 7.75 15.81
CA GLN A 223 -26.81 7.35 14.51
C GLN A 223 -26.00 6.05 14.64
N THR A 224 -26.58 4.94 14.18
CA THR A 224 -25.99 3.60 14.24
C THR A 224 -25.44 3.10 12.90
N THR A 225 -25.70 3.81 11.82
CA THR A 225 -25.21 3.47 10.47
C THR A 225 -24.73 4.69 9.72
N ALA A 226 -23.87 4.45 8.74
CA ALA A 226 -23.42 5.45 7.78
C ALA A 226 -23.30 4.82 6.40
N GLU A 227 -23.21 5.66 5.38
CA GLU A 227 -22.82 5.29 4.05
C GLU A 227 -21.29 5.44 3.92
N ALA A 228 -20.62 4.50 3.29
CA ALA A 228 -19.20 4.53 3.06
C ALA A 228 -18.89 4.88 1.61
N ARG A 229 -18.16 5.96 1.37
CA ARG A 229 -17.59 6.28 0.06
C ARG A 229 -16.38 5.38 -0.22
N VAL A 230 -16.28 4.91 -1.46
CA VAL A 230 -15.22 4.02 -1.90
C VAL A 230 -14.12 4.80 -2.60
N TYR A 231 -12.88 4.54 -2.22
CA TYR A 231 -11.68 5.04 -2.88
C TYR A 231 -10.85 3.86 -3.38
N LEU A 232 -10.27 3.98 -4.58
CA LEU A 232 -9.50 2.92 -5.22
C LEU A 232 -8.00 3.14 -5.09
N GLY A 233 -7.30 2.02 -4.96
CA GLY A 233 -5.84 1.97 -4.97
C GLY A 233 -5.20 2.65 -3.76
N ARG A 234 -3.89 2.53 -3.67
CA ARG A 234 -3.09 3.21 -2.63
C ARG A 234 -2.91 4.70 -2.91
N THR A 235 -3.17 5.13 -4.14
CA THR A 235 -3.21 6.54 -4.52
C THR A 235 -4.48 7.25 -4.05
N PHE A 236 -5.43 6.50 -3.47
CA PHE A 236 -6.66 7.03 -2.91
C PHE A 236 -7.53 7.76 -3.93
N GLN A 237 -7.76 7.12 -5.07
CA GLN A 237 -8.57 7.68 -6.14
C GLN A 237 -10.07 7.65 -5.78
N ALA A 238 -10.71 8.80 -5.77
CA ALA A 238 -12.14 8.92 -5.46
C ALA A 238 -13.01 8.25 -6.53
N THR A 239 -14.05 7.52 -6.08
CA THR A 239 -15.10 6.99 -6.95
C THR A 239 -16.44 7.64 -6.65
N GLN A 240 -17.44 7.35 -7.50
CA GLN A 240 -18.84 7.69 -7.22
C GLN A 240 -19.56 6.60 -6.42
N VAL A 241 -18.90 5.48 -6.16
CA VAL A 241 -19.49 4.34 -5.46
C VAL A 241 -19.64 4.66 -3.97
N ARG A 242 -20.84 4.47 -3.49
CA ARG A 242 -21.19 4.55 -2.06
C ARG A 242 -21.86 3.26 -1.62
N VAL A 243 -21.38 2.70 -0.54
CA VAL A 243 -21.86 1.44 0.01
C VAL A 243 -22.57 1.74 1.33
N PRO A 244 -23.88 1.59 1.38
CA PRO A 244 -24.66 1.81 2.61
C PRO A 244 -24.47 0.67 3.60
N GLY A 245 -24.87 0.93 4.85
CA GLY A 245 -24.96 -0.12 5.86
C GLY A 245 -23.68 -0.34 6.66
N LEU A 246 -22.69 0.58 6.62
CA LEU A 246 -21.59 0.58 7.58
C LEU A 246 -22.17 0.83 8.98
N ARG A 247 -22.07 -0.15 9.86
CA ARG A 247 -22.58 -0.08 11.23
C ARG A 247 -21.59 0.63 12.12
N LEU A 248 -22.05 1.66 12.82
CA LEU A 248 -21.27 2.44 13.77
C LEU A 248 -21.37 1.85 15.17
N ASN A 249 -20.28 1.85 15.93
CA ASN A 249 -20.14 1.22 17.24
C ASN A 249 -20.60 -0.24 17.25
N ALA A 250 -20.31 -0.95 16.15
CA ALA A 250 -20.77 -2.33 15.97
C ALA A 250 -19.80 -3.15 15.11
N ARG A 251 -20.00 -4.45 15.08
CA ARG A 251 -19.27 -5.37 14.19
C ARG A 251 -19.77 -5.26 12.76
N ASN A 252 -18.85 -5.30 11.83
CA ASN A 252 -19.09 -5.25 10.40
C ASN A 252 -18.49 -6.46 9.70
N VAL A 253 -18.98 -6.72 8.51
CA VAL A 253 -18.45 -7.72 7.59
C VAL A 253 -18.31 -7.11 6.21
N PHE A 254 -17.13 -7.20 5.64
CA PHE A 254 -16.83 -6.84 4.26
C PHE A 254 -16.88 -8.09 3.39
N TYR A 255 -17.48 -7.98 2.22
CA TYR A 255 -17.54 -9.02 1.22
C TYR A 255 -16.97 -8.52 -0.10
N ALA A 256 -16.30 -9.42 -0.84
CA ALA A 256 -15.84 -9.16 -2.20
C ALA A 256 -16.05 -10.40 -3.06
N ARG A 257 -16.36 -10.20 -4.35
CA ARG A 257 -16.37 -11.25 -5.36
C ARG A 257 -15.89 -10.70 -6.70
N ALA A 258 -15.32 -11.54 -7.51
CA ALA A 258 -14.98 -11.25 -8.89
C ALA A 258 -16.09 -11.75 -9.81
N VAL A 259 -16.30 -11.05 -10.90
CA VAL A 259 -17.28 -11.40 -11.94
C VAL A 259 -16.55 -11.36 -13.28
N ASP A 260 -16.70 -12.39 -14.09
CA ASP A 260 -16.12 -12.48 -15.42
C ASP A 260 -17.02 -11.87 -16.51
N GLN A 261 -16.56 -11.90 -17.76
CA GLN A 261 -17.28 -11.38 -18.93
C GLN A 261 -18.56 -12.16 -19.24
N THR A 262 -18.76 -13.35 -18.67
CA THR A 262 -19.96 -14.17 -18.83
C THR A 262 -20.93 -14.04 -17.66
N ASP A 263 -20.69 -13.09 -16.76
CA ASP A 263 -21.41 -12.89 -15.50
C ASP A 263 -21.29 -14.07 -14.50
N THR A 264 -20.29 -14.94 -14.67
CA THR A 264 -19.98 -15.98 -13.69
C THR A 264 -19.24 -15.35 -12.51
N THR A 265 -19.61 -15.73 -11.29
CA THR A 265 -19.06 -15.15 -10.08
C THR A 265 -18.10 -16.10 -9.37
N SER A 266 -17.07 -15.54 -8.76
CA SER A 266 -16.20 -16.26 -7.82
C SER A 266 -16.94 -16.70 -6.56
N VAL A 267 -16.30 -17.56 -5.78
CA VAL A 267 -16.65 -17.74 -4.37
C VAL A 267 -16.48 -16.39 -3.66
N VAL A 268 -17.40 -16.08 -2.74
CA VAL A 268 -17.38 -14.82 -1.99
C VAL A 268 -16.26 -14.84 -0.96
N ALA A 269 -15.32 -13.90 -1.08
CA ALA A 269 -14.36 -13.62 -0.03
C ALA A 269 -15.00 -12.71 1.04
N ARG A 270 -14.69 -12.96 2.30
CA ARG A 270 -15.23 -12.16 3.41
C ARG A 270 -14.20 -11.83 4.46
N PHE A 271 -14.33 -10.64 5.07
CA PHE A 271 -13.55 -10.24 6.23
C PHE A 271 -14.48 -9.71 7.34
N PRO A 272 -14.33 -10.16 8.57
CA PRO A 272 -13.49 -11.26 9.02
C PRO A 272 -13.92 -12.61 8.41
N ALA A 273 -12.94 -13.54 8.26
CA ALA A 273 -13.24 -14.87 7.75
C ALA A 273 -14.23 -15.59 8.69
N ALA A 274 -15.10 -16.43 8.11
CA ALA A 274 -16.02 -17.23 8.89
C ALA A 274 -15.25 -18.11 9.89
N ASN A 275 -15.76 -18.22 11.10
CA ASN A 275 -15.21 -19.08 12.16
C ASN A 275 -13.74 -18.77 12.57
N SER A 276 -13.20 -17.60 12.20
CA SER A 276 -11.82 -17.22 12.55
C SER A 276 -11.65 -16.66 13.97
N GLY A 277 -12.73 -16.37 14.68
CA GLY A 277 -12.70 -15.62 15.95
C GLY A 277 -12.35 -14.14 15.78
N ALA A 278 -11.86 -13.72 14.62
CA ALA A 278 -11.59 -12.32 14.31
C ALA A 278 -12.87 -11.50 14.22
N LYS A 279 -12.75 -10.21 14.43
CA LYS A 279 -13.86 -9.25 14.33
C LYS A 279 -13.34 -8.01 13.59
N TRP A 280 -14.28 -7.26 13.01
CA TRP A 280 -14.04 -5.89 12.56
C TRP A 280 -15.10 -5.01 13.20
N TYR A 281 -14.70 -4.26 14.21
CA TYR A 281 -15.55 -3.34 14.95
C TYR A 281 -15.25 -1.92 14.50
N VAL A 282 -16.24 -1.19 14.03
CA VAL A 282 -16.11 0.21 13.63
C VAL A 282 -16.57 1.11 14.76
N ARG A 283 -15.64 1.93 15.28
CA ARG A 283 -15.92 2.93 16.31
C ARG A 283 -16.33 4.24 15.66
N LYS A 284 -17.39 4.83 16.16
CA LYS A 284 -17.74 6.21 15.83
C LYS A 284 -16.83 7.16 16.61
N PRO A 285 -16.12 8.12 15.96
CA PRO A 285 -15.37 9.14 16.69
C PRO A 285 -16.32 9.98 17.55
N ARG A 286 -15.96 10.21 18.79
CA ARG A 286 -16.77 11.02 19.74
C ARG A 286 -16.26 12.43 19.87
N THR A 287 -14.93 12.60 19.71
CA THR A 287 -14.25 13.87 19.92
C THR A 287 -13.38 14.21 18.71
N ARG A 288 -12.79 15.40 18.72
CA ARG A 288 -11.80 15.83 17.72
C ARG A 288 -10.36 15.60 18.17
N VAL A 289 -10.17 14.94 19.33
CA VAL A 289 -8.86 14.64 19.89
C VAL A 289 -8.65 13.14 19.96
N LEU A 290 -7.56 12.68 19.37
CA LEU A 290 -7.14 11.27 19.39
C LEU A 290 -5.93 11.09 20.30
N VAL A 291 -5.98 10.14 21.21
CA VAL A 291 -4.81 9.60 21.92
C VAL A 291 -4.37 8.32 21.26
N VAL A 292 -3.14 8.28 20.78
CA VAL A 292 -2.50 7.05 20.28
C VAL A 292 -1.66 6.46 21.41
N ASN A 293 -2.11 5.33 21.92
CA ASN A 293 -1.38 4.56 22.92
C ASN A 293 -0.46 3.55 22.22
N ASP A 294 0.80 3.95 22.05
CA ASP A 294 1.90 3.12 21.53
C ASP A 294 2.91 2.77 22.64
N TYR A 295 2.48 2.80 23.91
CA TYR A 295 3.31 2.47 25.05
C TYR A 295 3.36 0.96 25.28
N ARG A 296 4.49 0.34 24.92
CA ARG A 296 4.64 -1.12 24.76
C ARG A 296 5.24 -1.82 25.97
N LYS A 297 4.86 -1.43 27.16
CA LYS A 297 5.25 -2.09 28.42
C LYS A 297 4.02 -2.56 29.17
N GLN A 298 4.20 -3.53 30.05
CA GLN A 298 3.14 -4.01 30.97
C GLN A 298 2.60 -2.89 31.87
N THR A 299 3.42 -1.86 32.13
CA THR A 299 3.06 -0.66 32.89
C THR A 299 2.22 0.36 32.08
N SER A 300 1.89 0.05 30.83
CA SER A 300 1.05 0.91 29.97
C SER A 300 -0.23 1.42 30.66
N PRO A 301 -0.99 0.62 31.43
CA PRO A 301 -2.19 1.14 32.09
C PRO A 301 -1.91 2.28 33.07
N VAL A 302 -0.78 2.25 33.78
CA VAL A 302 -0.37 3.29 34.74
C VAL A 302 0.00 4.57 34.01
N VAL A 303 0.90 4.47 33.03
CA VAL A 303 1.40 5.63 32.28
C VAL A 303 0.29 6.26 31.46
N VAL A 304 -0.41 5.47 30.67
CA VAL A 304 -1.50 5.97 29.80
C VAL A 304 -2.66 6.50 30.64
N GLY A 305 -2.99 5.86 31.74
CA GLY A 305 -4.00 6.34 32.72
C GLY A 305 -3.70 7.74 33.24
N TYR A 306 -2.45 8.00 33.59
CA TYR A 306 -1.99 9.33 34.03
C TYR A 306 -2.19 10.37 32.90
N HIS A 307 -1.75 10.06 31.68
CA HIS A 307 -1.90 10.96 30.55
C HIS A 307 -3.37 11.21 30.17
N LEU A 308 -4.21 10.20 30.23
CA LEU A 308 -5.66 10.37 29.99
C LEU A 308 -6.31 11.24 31.09
N GLY A 309 -5.86 11.13 32.34
CA GLY A 309 -6.26 12.03 33.43
C GLY A 309 -5.87 13.48 33.14
N LEU A 310 -4.61 13.71 32.77
CA LEU A 310 -4.09 15.03 32.38
C LEU A 310 -4.89 15.64 31.22
N LEU A 311 -5.12 14.86 30.17
CA LEU A 311 -5.88 15.31 28.99
C LEU A 311 -7.33 15.61 29.31
N ARG A 312 -7.98 14.79 30.15
CA ARG A 312 -9.37 15.06 30.61
C ARG A 312 -9.48 16.37 31.37
N GLU A 313 -8.51 16.67 32.22
CA GLU A 313 -8.44 17.96 32.93
C GLU A 313 -8.19 19.14 31.98
N HIS A 314 -7.35 18.95 30.96
CA HIS A 314 -7.03 20.01 30.00
C HIS A 314 -8.21 20.29 29.06
N LEU A 315 -8.87 19.25 28.54
CA LEU A 315 -9.91 19.33 27.53
C LEU A 315 -11.31 19.53 28.10
N GLY A 316 -11.55 19.13 29.36
CA GLY A 316 -12.89 19.08 29.96
C GLY A 316 -13.72 17.85 29.53
N PHE A 317 -13.17 16.97 28.69
CA PHE A 317 -13.82 15.73 28.23
C PHE A 317 -12.79 14.60 28.03
N ALA A 318 -13.28 13.37 27.92
CA ALA A 318 -12.42 12.21 27.62
C ALA A 318 -12.15 12.11 26.10
N PRO A 319 -10.89 12.13 25.64
CA PRO A 319 -10.55 12.01 24.24
C PRO A 319 -10.85 10.59 23.69
N ASP A 320 -10.86 10.45 22.37
CA ASP A 320 -10.83 9.15 21.74
C ASP A 320 -9.46 8.49 21.90
N VAL A 321 -9.43 7.18 22.14
CA VAL A 321 -8.19 6.44 22.37
C VAL A 321 -8.04 5.33 21.33
N TRP A 322 -6.86 5.24 20.75
CA TRP A 322 -6.46 4.13 19.89
C TRP A 322 -5.27 3.42 20.52
N ASN A 323 -5.48 2.18 20.93
CA ASN A 323 -4.41 1.33 21.40
C ASN A 323 -3.76 0.63 20.21
N VAL A 324 -2.48 0.92 19.98
CA VAL A 324 -1.69 0.32 18.89
C VAL A 324 -1.44 -1.15 19.15
N GLU A 325 -1.12 -1.51 20.41
CA GLU A 325 -1.07 -2.88 20.87
C GLU A 325 -2.42 -3.26 21.46
N GLN A 326 -3.31 -3.75 20.61
CA GLN A 326 -4.41 -4.56 21.10
C GLN A 326 -3.87 -5.99 21.32
N PRO A 327 -4.40 -6.75 22.28
CA PRO A 327 -4.15 -8.17 22.35
C PRO A 327 -4.83 -8.84 21.15
N TYR A 328 -4.20 -8.72 19.98
CA TYR A 328 -4.49 -9.61 18.87
C TYR A 328 -4.08 -10.99 19.36
N VAL A 329 -5.01 -11.94 19.17
CA VAL A 329 -4.88 -13.35 19.55
C VAL A 329 -3.41 -13.72 19.73
N THR A 330 -3.00 -13.84 20.97
CA THR A 330 -1.67 -14.30 21.34
C THR A 330 -1.43 -15.62 20.63
N GLY A 331 -0.67 -15.60 19.54
CA GLY A 331 -0.03 -16.78 19.05
C GLY A 331 0.84 -17.34 20.21
N SER A 332 1.11 -18.60 20.22
CA SER A 332 1.83 -19.35 21.26
C SER A 332 3.21 -18.79 21.65
N THR A 333 3.62 -17.65 21.16
CA THR A 333 4.91 -17.00 21.39
C THR A 333 4.85 -15.67 22.15
N GLY A 334 3.67 -15.23 22.61
CA GLY A 334 3.53 -14.05 23.50
C GLY A 334 3.90 -12.68 22.90
N THR A 335 4.21 -12.59 21.63
CA THR A 335 4.41 -11.31 20.95
C THR A 335 3.08 -10.77 20.44
N ALA A 336 2.64 -9.65 21.03
CA ALA A 336 1.48 -8.93 20.54
C ALA A 336 1.68 -8.56 19.06
N ALA A 337 0.78 -9.00 18.19
CA ALA A 337 0.81 -8.62 16.80
C ALA A 337 0.54 -7.12 16.68
N ARG A 338 1.33 -6.41 15.88
CA ARG A 338 1.14 -4.97 15.62
C ARG A 338 -0.19 -4.72 14.94
N SER A 339 -0.79 -3.58 15.22
CA SER A 339 -1.95 -3.10 14.46
C SER A 339 -1.57 -3.02 12.97
N PRO A 340 -2.27 -3.73 12.07
CA PRO A 340 -2.02 -3.63 10.63
C PRO A 340 -2.13 -2.19 10.10
N LEU A 341 -2.91 -1.33 10.75
CA LEU A 341 -3.05 0.10 10.38
C LEU A 341 -1.74 0.88 10.43
N LEU A 342 -0.77 0.44 11.19
CA LEU A 342 0.54 1.09 11.30
C LEU A 342 1.59 0.47 10.39
N GLY A 343 1.22 -0.49 9.55
CA GLY A 343 2.10 -0.99 8.50
C GLY A 343 2.19 -0.01 7.32
N PRO A 344 3.30 0.01 6.57
CA PRO A 344 3.49 0.90 5.42
C PRO A 344 2.45 0.68 4.31
N THR A 345 1.80 -0.48 4.29
CA THR A 345 0.79 -0.85 3.30
C THR A 345 -0.58 -0.23 3.57
N GLN A 346 -0.82 0.32 4.76
CA GLN A 346 -2.11 0.87 5.20
C GLN A 346 -2.15 2.42 5.21
N GLU A 347 -1.20 3.07 4.54
CA GLU A 347 -1.09 4.54 4.55
C GLU A 347 -2.40 5.27 4.22
N PRO A 348 -3.21 4.91 3.20
CA PRO A 348 -4.45 5.63 2.95
C PRO A 348 -5.43 5.60 4.14
N ALA A 349 -5.63 4.43 4.76
CA ALA A 349 -6.52 4.29 5.91
C ALA A 349 -6.01 5.05 7.12
N LEU A 350 -4.71 5.05 7.35
CA LEU A 350 -4.09 5.76 8.46
C LEU A 350 -4.23 7.27 8.32
N ARG A 351 -3.96 7.80 7.12
CA ARG A 351 -4.12 9.21 6.80
C ARG A 351 -5.54 9.69 7.03
N GLU A 352 -6.52 8.99 6.47
CA GLU A 352 -7.93 9.35 6.59
C GLU A 352 -8.45 9.14 8.03
N THR A 353 -7.84 8.24 8.80
CA THR A 353 -8.13 8.11 10.23
C THR A 353 -7.67 9.34 11.00
N PHE A 354 -6.45 9.85 10.75
CA PHE A 354 -6.01 11.09 11.39
C PHE A 354 -6.85 12.30 10.96
N ALA A 355 -7.28 12.36 9.71
CA ALA A 355 -8.16 13.42 9.21
C ALA A 355 -9.54 13.49 9.92
N LEU A 356 -9.92 12.46 10.67
CA LEU A 356 -11.08 12.53 11.55
C LEU A 356 -10.86 13.42 12.78
N PHE A 357 -9.65 13.83 13.09
CA PHE A 357 -9.29 14.55 14.31
C PHE A 357 -8.58 15.88 13.99
N ASP A 358 -8.59 16.81 14.93
CA ASP A 358 -7.86 18.08 14.82
C ASP A 358 -6.53 18.01 15.58
N ALA A 359 -6.46 17.11 16.60
CA ALA A 359 -5.28 16.95 17.43
C ALA A 359 -5.00 15.49 17.77
N VAL A 360 -3.74 15.10 17.72
CA VAL A 360 -3.24 13.77 18.07
C VAL A 360 -2.24 13.87 19.22
N TYR A 361 -2.47 13.12 20.29
CA TYR A 361 -1.57 12.94 21.41
C TYR A 361 -0.96 11.55 21.36
N TRP A 362 0.34 11.45 21.12
CA TRP A 362 1.04 10.18 20.92
C TRP A 362 1.88 9.83 22.15
N ILE A 363 1.62 8.67 22.76
CA ILE A 363 2.36 8.16 23.90
C ILE A 363 3.13 6.93 23.47
N THR A 364 4.47 6.95 23.58
CA THR A 364 5.31 5.80 23.23
C THR A 364 6.46 5.62 24.22
N THR A 365 7.05 4.43 24.24
CA THR A 365 8.18 4.08 25.10
C THR A 365 9.52 4.65 24.64
N GLY A 366 9.63 5.05 23.37
CA GLY A 366 10.83 5.66 22.80
C GLY A 366 10.58 6.16 21.39
N SER A 367 10.57 7.49 21.21
CA SER A 367 10.23 8.12 19.93
C SER A 367 11.27 7.92 18.83
N THR A 368 12.50 7.64 19.20
CA THR A 368 13.65 7.43 18.33
C THR A 368 14.09 5.97 18.23
N ASP A 369 13.40 5.07 18.93
CA ASP A 369 13.62 3.63 18.81
C ASP A 369 13.27 3.12 17.39
N SER A 370 13.86 1.99 17.04
CA SER A 370 13.57 1.32 15.78
C SER A 370 12.06 1.07 15.62
N PRO A 371 11.56 0.96 14.38
CA PRO A 371 10.15 0.65 14.10
C PRO A 371 9.62 -0.61 14.80
N SER A 372 10.52 -1.48 15.25
CA SER A 372 10.14 -2.66 16.04
C SER A 372 9.63 -2.32 17.42
N ARG A 373 9.96 -1.16 17.98
CA ARG A 373 9.63 -0.74 19.35
C ARG A 373 8.63 0.43 19.42
N ASN A 374 8.42 1.15 18.34
CA ASN A 374 7.40 2.19 18.26
C ASN A 374 6.79 2.24 16.84
N SER A 375 5.62 2.82 16.72
CA SER A 375 4.90 2.89 15.44
C SER A 375 4.96 4.25 14.78
N LEU A 376 5.54 5.24 15.43
CA LEU A 376 5.60 6.62 14.91
C LEU A 376 6.30 6.72 13.55
N PRO A 377 7.40 5.97 13.26
CA PRO A 377 8.02 5.97 11.94
C PRO A 377 7.08 5.52 10.82
N PHE A 378 6.24 4.53 11.06
CA PHE A 378 5.25 4.07 10.08
C PHE A 378 4.12 5.07 9.85
N ALA A 379 3.77 5.83 10.90
CA ALA A 379 2.75 6.86 10.84
C ALA A 379 3.26 8.17 10.22
N ALA A 380 4.58 8.34 10.08
CA ALA A 380 5.20 9.61 9.70
C ALA A 380 4.66 10.18 8.38
N PRO A 381 4.50 9.43 7.29
CA PRO A 381 3.98 9.99 6.04
C PRO A 381 2.53 10.50 6.17
N ALA A 382 1.68 9.73 6.86
CA ALA A 382 0.28 10.12 7.10
C ALA A 382 0.20 11.33 8.05
N MET A 383 1.06 11.35 9.08
CA MET A 383 1.13 12.43 10.05
C MET A 383 1.64 13.75 9.44
N GLN A 384 2.60 13.70 8.52
CA GLN A 384 3.05 14.89 7.78
C GLN A 384 1.89 15.53 7.01
N LYS A 385 1.07 14.74 6.32
CA LYS A 385 -0.13 15.22 5.62
C LYS A 385 -1.16 15.81 6.60
N PHE A 386 -1.38 15.16 7.73
CA PHE A 386 -2.24 15.66 8.79
C PHE A 386 -1.79 17.03 9.31
N LEU A 387 -0.49 17.20 9.58
CA LEU A 387 0.09 18.46 10.04
C LEU A 387 0.01 19.56 8.97
N ALA A 388 0.21 19.23 7.69
CA ALA A 388 0.07 20.16 6.58
C ALA A 388 -1.38 20.67 6.42
N GLN A 389 -2.37 19.88 6.85
CA GLN A 389 -3.78 20.27 6.89
C GLN A 389 -4.18 21.07 8.15
N GLY A 390 -3.20 21.45 8.97
CA GLY A 390 -3.44 22.23 10.19
C GLY A 390 -3.59 21.42 11.48
N GLY A 391 -3.44 20.10 11.39
CA GLY A 391 -3.48 19.21 12.54
C GLY A 391 -2.41 19.53 13.59
N LYS A 392 -2.62 19.11 14.83
CA LYS A 392 -1.72 19.29 15.97
C LYS A 392 -1.22 17.95 16.49
N LEU A 393 0.07 17.84 16.72
CA LEU A 393 0.70 16.65 17.28
C LEU A 393 1.43 16.98 18.58
N MET A 394 1.09 16.29 19.66
CA MET A 394 1.87 16.28 20.89
C MET A 394 2.41 14.88 21.12
N VAL A 395 3.72 14.73 21.17
CA VAL A 395 4.38 13.45 21.46
C VAL A 395 4.91 13.47 22.89
N HIS A 396 4.53 12.47 23.65
CA HIS A 396 5.11 12.20 24.95
C HIS A 396 5.92 10.90 24.88
N SER A 397 7.24 11.06 24.91
CA SER A 397 8.14 9.94 24.67
C SER A 397 9.55 10.26 25.11
N PRO A 398 10.23 9.35 25.82
CA PRO A 398 11.67 9.43 25.97
C PRO A 398 12.36 9.51 24.60
N VAL A 399 13.41 10.29 24.50
CA VAL A 399 14.36 10.24 23.39
C VAL A 399 15.39 9.17 23.71
N THR A 400 15.39 8.09 22.97
CA THR A 400 16.30 6.97 23.19
C THR A 400 17.35 6.94 22.07
N VAL A 401 18.59 6.59 22.40
CA VAL A 401 19.64 6.38 21.41
C VAL A 401 19.94 4.89 21.34
N PRO A 402 20.13 4.35 20.15
CA PRO A 402 20.57 2.98 19.98
C PRO A 402 21.90 2.72 20.69
N GLN A 403 22.08 1.49 21.13
CA GLN A 403 23.24 1.11 21.93
C GLN A 403 24.51 0.87 21.09
N SER A 404 24.40 0.84 19.77
CA SER A 404 25.53 0.66 18.84
C SER A 404 25.66 1.80 17.83
N SER A 405 26.84 1.99 17.27
CA SER A 405 27.08 2.99 16.21
C SER A 405 26.30 2.68 14.91
N ALA A 406 26.09 1.41 14.61
CA ALA A 406 25.28 0.99 13.46
C ALA A 406 23.81 1.35 13.70
N ASP A 407 23.26 1.06 14.88
CA ASP A 407 21.90 1.43 15.24
C ASP A 407 21.71 2.97 15.26
N PHE A 408 22.75 3.72 15.57
CA PHE A 408 22.70 5.20 15.53
C PHE A 408 22.55 5.72 14.11
N GLN A 409 23.28 5.14 13.14
CA GLN A 409 23.17 5.50 11.73
C GLN A 409 21.77 5.17 11.20
N ASP A 410 21.27 3.99 11.50
CA ASP A 410 19.91 3.56 11.12
C ASP A 410 18.81 4.46 11.70
N ASN A 411 19.06 5.09 12.85
CA ASN A 411 18.11 6.04 13.43
C ASN A 411 18.15 7.44 12.83
N LEU A 412 19.25 7.86 12.22
CA LEU A 412 19.31 9.16 11.51
C LEU A 412 18.34 9.15 10.31
N ASP A 413 18.12 7.99 9.72
CA ASP A 413 17.17 7.79 8.63
C ASP A 413 15.73 7.50 9.12
N ASN A 414 15.50 7.54 10.43
CA ASN A 414 14.17 7.26 10.99
C ASN A 414 13.17 8.36 10.63
N PRO A 415 12.10 8.05 9.87
CA PRO A 415 11.12 9.05 9.45
C PRO A 415 10.45 9.81 10.61
N ALA A 416 10.43 9.25 11.82
CA ALA A 416 9.89 9.94 13.00
C ALA A 416 10.70 11.19 13.34
N LEU A 417 12.00 11.25 13.06
CA LEU A 417 12.83 12.42 13.33
C LEU A 417 12.38 13.64 12.51
N PHE A 418 11.86 13.43 11.29
CA PHE A 418 11.31 14.51 10.47
C PHE A 418 9.99 15.07 11.02
N LEU A 419 9.31 14.30 11.89
CA LEU A 419 8.10 14.75 12.57
C LEU A 419 8.41 15.51 13.86
N LEU A 420 9.39 15.00 14.62
CA LEU A 420 9.68 15.50 15.96
C LEU A 420 10.40 16.85 15.92
N PRO A 421 10.21 17.70 16.91
CA PRO A 421 10.95 18.95 17.06
C PRO A 421 12.36 18.70 17.62
N ILE A 422 13.14 17.93 16.86
CA ILE A 422 14.54 17.55 17.13
C ILE A 422 15.37 17.99 15.93
N THR A 423 16.43 18.78 16.15
CA THR A 423 17.37 19.17 15.10
C THR A 423 18.60 18.27 15.05
N ARG A 424 18.96 17.68 16.19
CA ARG A 424 20.07 16.73 16.26
C ARG A 424 19.92 15.81 17.46
N LEU A 425 20.15 14.51 17.25
CA LEU A 425 20.32 13.52 18.31
C LEU A 425 21.74 13.60 18.88
N VAL A 426 21.87 13.36 20.16
CA VAL A 426 23.17 13.33 20.85
C VAL A 426 23.67 11.89 20.89
N ALA A 427 24.74 11.60 20.18
CA ALA A 427 25.48 10.36 20.37
C ALA A 427 26.22 10.38 21.72
N ILE A 428 26.18 9.29 22.48
CA ILE A 428 26.99 9.17 23.68
C ILE A 428 28.44 8.92 23.22
N PRO A 429 29.39 9.80 23.53
CA PRO A 429 30.79 9.59 23.18
C PRO A 429 31.34 8.27 23.73
N ASP A 430 32.24 7.62 23.00
CA ASP A 430 32.83 6.33 23.40
C ASP A 430 33.57 6.39 24.75
N SER A 431 34.06 7.57 25.13
CA SER A 431 34.66 7.83 26.43
C SER A 431 33.67 7.76 27.59
N LEU A 432 32.36 7.89 27.30
CA LEU A 432 31.30 7.85 28.30
C LEU A 432 30.62 6.50 28.33
N ARG A 433 30.19 6.11 29.53
CA ARG A 433 29.38 4.91 29.75
C ARG A 433 27.89 5.20 29.63
N SER A 434 27.45 6.35 30.14
CA SER A 434 26.03 6.73 30.21
C SER A 434 25.87 8.22 30.34
N LEU A 435 24.72 8.69 29.89
CA LEU A 435 24.09 9.94 30.28
C LEU A 435 22.82 9.61 31.07
N SER A 436 22.55 10.38 32.12
CA SER A 436 21.39 10.15 32.99
C SER A 436 20.95 11.45 33.66
N LEU A 437 19.73 11.44 34.18
CA LEU A 437 19.20 12.50 35.01
C LEU A 437 19.13 12.02 36.46
N PRO A 438 19.95 12.58 37.35
CA PRO A 438 19.94 12.18 38.77
C PRO A 438 18.65 12.64 39.48
N THR A 439 18.34 12.05 40.59
CA THR A 439 17.33 12.58 41.51
C THR A 439 17.64 14.02 41.86
N ASN A 440 16.64 14.88 41.87
CA ASN A 440 16.72 16.33 42.03
C ASN A 440 17.37 17.08 40.85
N ALA A 441 17.65 16.42 39.72
CA ALA A 441 18.12 17.13 38.52
C ALA A 441 17.15 18.29 38.18
N PRO A 442 17.67 19.49 37.99
CA PRO A 442 16.83 20.63 37.63
C PRO A 442 16.41 20.52 36.15
N VAL A 443 15.17 20.91 35.90
CA VAL A 443 14.60 21.06 34.56
C VAL A 443 14.12 22.51 34.43
N ARG A 444 14.83 23.28 33.62
CA ARG A 444 14.67 24.75 33.60
C ARG A 444 13.91 25.18 32.36
N PRO A 445 12.93 26.12 32.51
CA PRO A 445 12.30 26.77 31.36
C PRO A 445 13.32 27.66 30.65
N LEU A 446 13.38 27.57 29.32
CA LEU A 446 14.31 28.34 28.50
C LEU A 446 13.70 29.63 27.94
N ARG A 447 12.39 29.65 27.76
CA ARG A 447 11.68 30.77 27.15
C ARG A 447 10.19 30.78 27.49
N ALA A 448 9.52 31.91 27.24
CA ALA A 448 8.08 31.99 27.27
C ALA A 448 7.44 31.14 26.16
N LEU A 449 6.27 30.60 26.45
CA LEU A 449 5.52 29.79 25.48
C LEU A 449 4.74 30.68 24.51
N PRO A 450 4.70 30.34 23.21
CA PRO A 450 3.74 30.94 22.29
C PRO A 450 2.30 30.72 22.77
N ASN A 451 1.44 31.69 22.59
CA ASN A 451 -0.01 31.63 22.89
C ASN A 451 -0.39 31.41 24.37
N VAL A 452 0.54 31.52 25.30
CA VAL A 452 0.30 31.30 26.74
C VAL A 452 0.96 32.42 27.52
N ALA A 453 0.19 33.08 28.38
CA ALA A 453 0.70 34.14 29.26
C ALA A 453 1.42 33.57 30.50
N ASP A 454 0.98 32.41 30.96
CA ASP A 454 1.55 31.77 32.14
C ASP A 454 2.99 31.31 31.89
N ALA A 455 3.89 31.56 32.82
CA ALA A 455 5.27 31.10 32.74
C ALA A 455 5.33 29.60 33.02
N LEU A 456 6.25 28.92 32.32
CA LEU A 456 6.57 27.54 32.62
C LEU A 456 7.20 27.43 34.03
N PRO A 457 6.75 26.49 34.89
CA PRO A 457 7.35 26.28 36.19
C PRO A 457 8.75 25.66 36.08
N PRO A 458 9.74 26.09 36.88
CA PRO A 458 10.97 25.34 37.04
C PRO A 458 10.67 24.02 37.77
N LEU A 459 11.26 22.91 37.25
CA LEU A 459 10.96 21.56 37.73
C LEU A 459 12.20 20.88 38.27
N ARG A 460 11.97 19.83 39.09
CA ARG A 460 13.00 18.90 39.58
C ARG A 460 12.50 17.46 39.45
N LEU A 461 13.41 16.56 39.12
CA LEU A 461 13.11 15.12 39.13
C LEU A 461 12.99 14.58 40.55
N SER A 462 11.95 13.82 40.83
CA SER A 462 11.76 13.14 42.11
C SER A 462 12.49 11.80 42.17
N ALA A 463 12.93 11.25 41.03
CA ALA A 463 13.67 10.01 40.94
C ALA A 463 14.72 10.04 39.83
N PHE A 464 15.65 9.09 39.86
CA PHE A 464 16.66 8.90 38.83
C PHE A 464 16.03 8.43 37.51
N VAL A 465 16.43 9.05 36.37
CA VAL A 465 15.95 8.69 35.04
C VAL A 465 17.13 8.45 34.10
N ILE A 466 17.14 7.28 33.47
CA ILE A 466 18.14 6.85 32.49
C ILE A 466 17.51 6.57 31.12
N THR A 467 16.20 6.60 31.02
CA THR A 467 15.46 6.19 29.83
C THR A 467 15.39 7.25 28.75
N THR A 468 15.79 8.49 29.03
CA THR A 468 15.78 9.58 28.07
C THR A 468 17.15 10.23 27.96
N LEU A 469 17.52 10.58 26.74
CA LEU A 469 18.78 11.24 26.40
C LEU A 469 18.54 12.69 25.98
N PRO A 470 19.55 13.55 26.15
CA PRO A 470 19.47 14.92 25.66
C PRO A 470 19.44 14.96 24.12
N TYR A 471 18.85 16.00 23.60
CA TYR A 471 18.84 16.27 22.16
C TYR A 471 18.96 17.78 21.92
N GLU A 472 19.19 18.17 20.69
CA GLU A 472 19.19 19.56 20.25
C GLU A 472 17.88 19.92 19.55
N ALA A 473 17.35 21.10 19.86
CA ALA A 473 16.17 21.67 19.22
C ALA A 473 16.43 23.17 19.03
N ALA A 474 17.15 23.51 17.94
CA ALA A 474 17.62 24.88 17.69
C ALA A 474 17.81 25.11 16.20
N ASP A 475 16.73 25.49 15.50
CA ASP A 475 16.77 26.03 14.14
C ASP A 475 15.73 27.15 14.00
N SER A 476 15.47 27.60 12.77
CA SER A 476 14.52 28.67 12.49
C SER A 476 13.07 28.34 12.83
N ARG A 477 12.71 27.05 12.89
CA ARG A 477 11.35 26.56 13.12
C ARG A 477 11.23 25.69 14.38
N THR A 478 12.34 25.18 14.91
CA THR A 478 12.40 24.22 16.02
C THR A 478 13.14 24.84 17.19
N PHE A 479 12.55 24.79 18.38
CA PHE A 479 13.14 25.37 19.57
C PHE A 479 12.82 24.58 20.84
N ALA A 480 13.81 24.50 21.71
CA ALA A 480 13.62 23.95 23.05
C ALA A 480 12.89 24.96 23.96
N VAL A 481 12.03 24.41 24.83
CA VAL A 481 11.30 25.15 25.86
C VAL A 481 11.68 24.76 27.27
N TYR A 482 12.20 23.53 27.42
CA TYR A 482 12.86 23.06 28.65
C TYR A 482 14.21 22.47 28.33
N ASP A 483 15.19 22.70 29.21
CA ASP A 483 16.40 21.90 29.32
C ASP A 483 16.44 21.12 30.65
N ALA A 484 17.19 20.02 30.68
CA ALA A 484 17.41 19.22 31.87
C ALA A 484 18.90 19.04 32.12
N GLU A 485 19.32 19.08 33.40
CA GLU A 485 20.73 18.93 33.75
C GLU A 485 21.14 17.47 33.79
N TYR A 486 21.66 17.00 32.64
CA TYR A 486 22.17 15.64 32.51
C TYR A 486 23.53 15.47 33.17
N GLN A 487 23.79 14.28 33.69
CA GLN A 487 25.10 13.87 34.18
C GLN A 487 25.65 12.75 33.32
N TYR A 488 26.96 12.80 33.11
CA TYR A 488 27.70 11.74 32.43
C TYR A 488 28.49 10.89 33.43
N GLN A 489 28.76 9.64 33.05
CA GLN A 489 29.74 8.77 33.72
C GLN A 489 30.76 8.31 32.68
N THR A 490 32.08 8.40 33.02
CA THR A 490 33.13 7.92 32.14
C THR A 490 33.17 6.39 32.09
N ARG A 491 33.61 5.84 30.94
CA ARG A 491 33.71 4.40 30.73
C ARG A 491 34.92 3.78 31.42
N VAL A 492 36.03 4.49 31.42
CA VAL A 492 37.33 4.01 31.95
C VAL A 492 37.46 4.34 33.44
N ALA A 493 38.08 3.43 34.19
CA ALA A 493 38.39 3.62 35.62
C ALA A 493 39.62 4.56 35.82
N PRO A 494 39.64 5.40 36.88
CA PRO A 494 38.57 5.61 37.83
C PRO A 494 37.36 6.32 37.18
N ARG A 495 36.17 5.77 37.39
CA ARG A 495 34.95 6.37 36.84
C ARG A 495 34.71 7.75 37.43
N ARG A 496 34.58 8.72 36.57
CA ARG A 496 34.24 10.09 36.92
C ARG A 496 32.82 10.40 36.49
N THR A 497 32.13 11.18 37.26
CA THR A 497 30.82 11.75 36.94
C THR A 497 30.94 13.26 36.86
N GLY A 498 30.14 13.88 36.05
CA GLY A 498 30.07 15.33 35.90
C GLY A 498 28.84 15.77 35.14
N THR A 499 28.59 17.07 35.13
CA THR A 499 27.49 17.64 34.36
C THR A 499 27.81 17.58 32.87
N TRP A 500 26.82 17.16 32.08
CA TRP A 500 26.94 17.09 30.63
C TRP A 500 26.96 18.48 30.03
N PRO A 501 28.01 18.86 29.26
CA PRO A 501 28.14 20.21 28.70
C PRO A 501 27.47 20.38 27.33
N GLY A 502 26.94 19.31 26.75
CA GLY A 502 26.32 19.32 25.42
C GLY A 502 24.86 19.73 25.44
N PRO A 503 24.15 19.55 24.29
CA PRO A 503 22.73 19.82 24.22
C PRO A 503 21.94 19.10 25.32
N SER A 504 20.88 19.74 25.81
CA SER A 504 20.16 19.31 27.02
C SER A 504 18.64 19.44 26.91
N ALA A 505 18.11 19.65 25.69
CA ALA A 505 16.68 19.81 25.49
C ALA A 505 15.89 18.63 26.08
N ALA A 506 14.79 18.95 26.76
CA ALA A 506 13.89 18.01 27.41
C ALA A 506 12.44 18.18 26.94
N ALA A 507 12.08 19.36 26.44
CA ALA A 507 10.85 19.61 25.74
C ALA A 507 11.07 20.64 24.63
N SER A 508 10.37 20.49 23.51
CA SER A 508 10.55 21.34 22.34
C SER A 508 9.29 21.46 21.50
N PHE A 509 9.27 22.50 20.66
CA PHE A 509 8.23 22.75 19.67
C PHE A 509 8.82 22.90 18.28
N ARG A 510 8.00 22.59 17.27
CA ARG A 510 8.19 22.98 15.88
C ARG A 510 7.02 23.82 15.41
N LEU A 511 7.35 24.89 14.67
CA LEU A 511 6.38 25.76 14.04
C LEU A 511 5.89 25.17 12.72
N GLY A 512 4.60 25.23 12.48
CA GLY A 512 4.00 24.97 11.18
C GLY A 512 4.25 26.13 10.21
N ASP A 513 3.75 26.01 8.99
CA ASP A 513 3.93 27.04 7.93
C ASP A 513 3.27 28.38 8.27
N ASN A 514 2.30 28.37 9.16
CA ASN A 514 1.63 29.57 9.69
C ASN A 514 2.40 30.24 10.85
N GLY A 515 3.61 29.80 11.17
CA GLY A 515 4.42 30.34 12.26
C GLY A 515 3.93 30.00 13.68
N GLN A 516 2.90 29.14 13.80
CA GLN A 516 2.38 28.68 15.08
C GLN A 516 2.88 27.26 15.39
N PRO A 517 3.08 26.90 16.67
CA PRO A 517 3.43 25.55 17.04
C PRO A 517 2.39 24.55 16.54
N ASN A 518 2.83 23.52 15.84
CA ASN A 518 1.97 22.41 15.40
C ASN A 518 2.46 21.04 15.87
N VAL A 519 3.74 20.94 16.28
CA VAL A 519 4.31 19.70 16.88
C VAL A 519 4.98 20.07 18.20
N GLY A 520 4.67 19.30 19.24
CA GLY A 520 5.35 19.34 20.53
C GLY A 520 5.94 17.99 20.91
N LEU A 521 7.08 18.02 21.57
CA LEU A 521 7.69 16.85 22.21
C LEU A 521 7.95 17.17 23.68
N PHE A 522 7.53 16.27 24.54
CA PHE A 522 7.93 16.24 25.94
C PHE A 522 8.66 14.93 26.21
N ALA A 523 9.98 15.01 26.35
CA ALA A 523 10.85 13.85 26.38
C ALA A 523 11.06 13.25 27.79
N LEU A 524 10.64 13.98 28.84
CA LEU A 524 10.75 13.48 30.20
C LEU A 524 9.51 12.67 30.60
N PRO A 525 9.68 11.55 31.32
CA PRO A 525 8.55 10.83 31.87
C PRO A 525 7.85 11.68 32.94
N LEU A 526 6.53 11.79 32.87
CA LEU A 526 5.72 12.54 33.86
C LEU A 526 5.41 11.73 35.10
N VAL A 527 5.44 10.41 34.98
CA VAL A 527 5.03 9.48 36.03
C VAL A 527 6.01 8.31 36.13
N ASN A 528 6.24 7.84 37.32
CA ASN A 528 6.96 6.60 37.58
C ASN A 528 6.08 5.40 37.11
N GLU A 529 6.56 4.66 36.14
CA GLU A 529 5.80 3.57 35.52
C GLU A 529 5.48 2.41 36.50
N ALA A 530 6.27 2.26 37.54
CA ALA A 530 6.07 1.20 38.53
C ALA A 530 5.14 1.59 39.68
N THR A 531 5.21 2.85 40.15
CA THR A 531 4.45 3.31 41.31
C THR A 531 3.24 4.18 40.98
N GLY A 532 3.22 4.79 39.81
CA GLY A 532 2.20 5.76 39.40
C GLY A 532 2.43 7.17 39.99
N GLU A 533 3.49 7.37 40.75
CA GLU A 533 3.80 8.66 41.37
C GLU A 533 4.37 9.66 40.36
N PRO A 534 4.04 10.95 40.49
CA PRO A 534 4.62 12.01 39.65
C PRO A 534 6.14 12.08 39.75
N LEU A 535 6.80 12.17 38.59
CA LEU A 535 8.27 12.26 38.50
C LEU A 535 8.79 13.70 38.47
N LEU A 536 7.96 14.69 38.17
CA LEU A 536 8.35 16.09 38.05
C LEU A 536 7.60 16.95 39.07
N ARG A 537 8.32 17.44 40.06
CA ARG A 537 7.83 18.38 41.06
C ARG A 537 8.37 19.80 40.81
N GLY A 538 7.71 20.81 41.33
CA GLY A 538 8.18 22.18 41.28
C GLY A 538 9.41 22.40 42.18
N GLU A 539 10.25 23.37 41.85
CA GLU A 539 11.34 23.81 42.72
C GLU A 539 10.83 24.38 44.05
N ASP A 540 9.62 24.94 44.05
CA ASP A 540 8.89 25.40 45.23
C ASP A 540 8.27 24.27 46.09
N GLY A 541 8.45 23.02 45.68
CA GLY A 541 7.86 21.87 46.34
C GLY A 541 6.47 21.49 45.83
N THR A 542 5.92 22.18 44.86
CA THR A 542 4.61 21.84 44.24
C THR A 542 4.64 20.38 43.75
N PRO A 543 3.78 19.51 44.27
CA PRO A 543 3.69 18.13 43.75
C PRO A 543 3.11 18.15 42.35
N ASP A 544 3.58 17.21 41.48
CA ASP A 544 3.08 17.04 40.10
C ASP A 544 3.11 18.31 39.23
N ALA A 545 4.12 19.18 39.42
CA ALA A 545 4.31 20.38 38.58
C ALA A 545 4.55 20.01 37.10
N GLY A 546 5.00 18.78 36.82
CA GLY A 546 5.10 18.25 35.47
C GLY A 546 3.75 18.19 34.74
N ARG A 547 2.66 17.92 35.44
CA ARG A 547 1.29 17.97 34.88
C ARG A 547 0.90 19.41 34.49
N VAL A 548 1.26 20.38 35.34
CA VAL A 548 1.02 21.80 35.04
C VAL A 548 1.80 22.22 33.78
N ALA A 549 3.09 21.87 33.74
CA ALA A 549 3.93 22.12 32.57
C ALA A 549 3.36 21.50 31.28
N ALA A 550 2.96 20.22 31.33
CA ALA A 550 2.38 19.54 30.18
C ALA A 550 1.08 20.21 29.70
N LYS A 551 0.20 20.65 30.62
CA LYS A 551 -1.01 21.41 30.24
C LYS A 551 -0.70 22.77 29.61
N LEU A 552 0.34 23.45 30.04
CA LEU A 552 0.81 24.72 29.42
C LEU A 552 1.35 24.46 28.00
N LEU A 553 2.09 23.37 27.78
CA LEU A 553 2.54 22.98 26.45
C LEU A 553 1.36 22.69 25.52
N LEU A 554 0.33 21.99 26.00
CA LEU A 554 -0.89 21.72 25.22
C LEU A 554 -1.65 23.03 24.89
N ARG A 555 -1.74 23.97 25.82
CA ARG A 555 -2.32 25.30 25.54
C ARG A 555 -1.54 26.04 24.47
N SER A 556 -0.20 26.00 24.52
CA SER A 556 0.66 26.62 23.50
C SER A 556 0.43 26.07 22.10
N LEU A 557 0.17 24.77 21.98
CA LEU A 557 -0.25 24.12 20.73
C LEU A 557 -1.69 24.46 20.31
N ARG A 558 -2.50 25.08 21.17
CA ARG A 558 -3.96 25.18 21.02
C ARG A 558 -4.58 23.80 20.82
N PHE A 559 -4.14 22.84 21.63
CA PHE A 559 -4.49 21.44 21.51
C PHE A 559 -5.94 21.19 21.94
N GLY A 560 -6.77 20.72 20.99
CA GLY A 560 -8.19 20.45 21.24
C GLY A 560 -9.09 21.68 21.32
N GLN A 561 -8.60 22.86 20.82
CA GLN A 561 -9.37 24.10 20.72
C GLN A 561 -9.94 24.29 19.32
#